data_995a283c2ff9b7a410cbd4bb72109d4f
#
_entry.id   995a283c2ff9b7a410cbd4bb72109d4f
#
_cell.length_a   1.000
_cell.length_b   1.000
_cell.length_c   1.000
_cell.angle_alpha   90.00
_cell.angle_beta   90.00
_cell.angle_gamma   90.00
#
_symmetry.space_group_name_H-M   'P 1'
#
loop_
_entity.id
_entity.type
_entity.pdbx_description
1 polymer ?
#
loop_
_entity_poly.entity_id
_entity_poly.type
_entity_poly.pdbx_seq_one_letter_code
_entity_poly.pdbx_strand_id
1 'polypeptide(L)'
;MLLADAATKDGQAKAQNDKVTTLIVDNRVDVGRGISLLPAFEERMKESYFAAIEEGNEAQKIILSNTLRFDGVWKEAFDSSQTQVSLFTTAEGKQQKVPLMSGRFKLDYTETNDYQLVKIPYNGGFNLYVLLPKTGEKLEPIVSKLDVTTWQQALKQMQMADVSLWLPRLSTAKKNDMISVLKNLGVRDAFDMQLANLSKMTLEQAYVSGVKQEVQIDFNEQRTEAEAKTTMEVAVLCATEEPKKKEIQRKFVRCDHPFLYIVTNRFGAICFIGEVQRS
;
A
#
# COMPACT_ATOMS: atom_id res chain seq x y z
N MET A 1 -14.34 12.04 3.67
CA MET A 1 -14.66 12.19 2.25
C MET A 1 -13.62 11.61 1.29
N LEU A 2 -12.49 11.08 1.75
CA LEU A 2 -11.42 10.49 0.90
C LEU A 2 -11.44 8.96 0.81
N LEU A 3 -12.26 8.27 1.61
CA LEU A 3 -12.41 6.80 1.58
C LEU A 3 -13.66 6.32 0.82
N ALA A 4 -14.60 7.21 0.50
CA ALA A 4 -15.88 6.85 -0.14
C ALA A 4 -15.75 6.44 -1.62
N ASP A 5 -14.69 6.87 -2.32
CA ASP A 5 -14.46 6.51 -3.73
C ASP A 5 -13.87 5.10 -3.95
N ALA A 6 -13.48 4.41 -2.87
CA ALA A 6 -12.95 3.04 -2.98
C ALA A 6 -14.03 1.95 -2.88
N ALA A 7 -15.25 2.31 -2.47
CA ALA A 7 -16.36 1.37 -2.23
C ALA A 7 -17.59 1.69 -3.09
N THR A 8 -17.45 2.06 -4.36
CA THR A 8 -18.61 2.11 -5.27
C THR A 8 -18.99 0.68 -5.66
N LYS A 9 -20.12 0.23 -5.08
CA LYS A 9 -20.90 -0.93 -5.52
C LYS A 9 -21.58 -0.69 -6.87
N ASP A 10 -20.86 -0.30 -7.90
CA ASP A 10 -21.38 -0.28 -9.27
C ASP A 10 -20.40 -0.98 -10.20
N GLY A 11 -20.22 -2.27 -9.95
CA GLY A 11 -19.47 -3.19 -10.79
C GLY A 11 -20.35 -4.00 -11.74
N GLN A 12 -21.34 -3.41 -12.38
CA GLN A 12 -21.88 -3.97 -13.62
C GLN A 12 -21.31 -3.23 -14.83
N ALA A 13 -20.00 -3.18 -14.92
CA ALA A 13 -19.32 -2.94 -16.19
C ALA A 13 -19.29 -4.27 -16.95
N LYS A 14 -19.84 -4.25 -18.14
CA LYS A 14 -19.84 -5.33 -19.12
C LYS A 14 -18.46 -5.98 -19.22
N ALA A 15 -18.46 -7.30 -19.20
CA ALA A 15 -17.33 -8.19 -19.40
C ALA A 15 -16.40 -7.74 -20.55
N GLN A 16 -15.33 -7.08 -20.19
CA GLN A 16 -14.04 -7.17 -20.82
C GLN A 16 -13.08 -7.58 -19.72
N ASN A 17 -12.34 -8.63 -19.95
CA ASN A 17 -11.55 -9.44 -19.00
C ASN A 17 -10.34 -8.70 -18.38
N ASP A 18 -10.43 -7.41 -18.08
CA ASP A 18 -9.36 -6.64 -17.48
C ASP A 18 -9.50 -6.69 -15.95
N LYS A 19 -8.64 -7.47 -15.33
CA LYS A 19 -8.47 -7.38 -13.86
C LYS A 19 -8.11 -5.93 -13.53
N VAL A 20 -8.87 -5.33 -12.65
CA VAL A 20 -8.64 -3.96 -12.16
C VAL A 20 -8.04 -4.07 -10.76
N THR A 21 -7.07 -3.19 -10.47
CA THR A 21 -6.55 -3.04 -9.11
C THR A 21 -7.69 -2.72 -8.14
N THR A 22 -7.80 -3.48 -7.06
CA THR A 22 -8.83 -3.29 -6.06
C THR A 22 -8.22 -3.03 -4.68
N LEU A 23 -8.85 -2.10 -3.95
CA LEU A 23 -8.60 -1.87 -2.55
C LEU A 23 -9.91 -2.18 -1.81
N ILE A 24 -9.89 -3.24 -1.01
CA ILE A 24 -11.02 -3.62 -0.17
C ILE A 24 -10.75 -3.07 1.23
N VAL A 25 -11.73 -2.35 1.76
CA VAL A 25 -11.71 -1.78 3.12
C VAL A 25 -12.95 -2.27 3.83
N ASP A 26 -12.77 -3.17 4.80
CA ASP A 26 -13.85 -3.67 5.63
C ASP A 26 -13.69 -3.12 7.05
N ASN A 27 -14.69 -2.40 7.51
CA ASN A 27 -14.76 -1.87 8.87
C ASN A 27 -15.85 -2.62 9.65
N ARG A 28 -15.58 -2.93 10.92
CA ARG A 28 -16.52 -3.59 11.79
C ARG A 28 -16.46 -3.02 13.19
N VAL A 29 -17.62 -2.89 13.81
CA VAL A 29 -17.81 -2.53 15.21
C VAL A 29 -18.53 -3.68 15.88
N ASP A 30 -17.84 -4.41 16.74
CA ASP A 30 -18.45 -5.43 17.61
C ASP A 30 -18.90 -4.73 18.90
N VAL A 31 -20.19 -4.75 19.14
CA VAL A 31 -20.84 -4.08 20.28
C VAL A 31 -21.19 -5.09 21.33
N GLY A 32 -20.67 -4.92 22.54
CA GLY A 32 -20.87 -5.85 23.64
C GLY A 32 -22.33 -6.00 24.04
N ARG A 33 -22.64 -7.16 24.59
CA ARG A 33 -24.04 -7.46 25.01
C ARG A 33 -24.59 -6.40 25.96
N GLY A 34 -25.80 -5.94 25.69
CA GLY A 34 -26.51 -4.93 26.51
C GLY A 34 -26.09 -3.51 26.24
N ILE A 35 -25.27 -3.25 25.22
CA ILE A 35 -24.96 -1.93 24.73
C ILE A 35 -25.83 -1.63 23.51
N SER A 36 -26.56 -0.50 23.52
CA SER A 36 -27.31 0.01 22.39
C SER A 36 -26.59 1.23 21.81
N LEU A 37 -26.24 1.20 20.54
CA LEU A 37 -25.64 2.36 19.90
C LEU A 37 -26.66 3.44 19.64
N LEU A 38 -26.25 4.70 19.74
CA LEU A 38 -27.12 5.84 19.39
C LEU A 38 -27.36 5.82 17.86
N PRO A 39 -28.58 6.08 17.39
CA PRO A 39 -28.92 6.04 15.97
C PRO A 39 -28.00 6.91 15.09
N ALA A 40 -27.67 8.11 15.56
CA ALA A 40 -26.78 9.02 14.84
C ALA A 40 -25.34 8.49 14.71
N PHE A 41 -24.89 7.68 15.67
CA PHE A 41 -23.58 7.01 15.58
C PHE A 41 -23.64 5.83 14.60
N GLU A 42 -24.70 5.00 14.68
CA GLU A 42 -24.90 3.89 13.75
C GLU A 42 -24.96 4.34 12.30
N GLU A 43 -25.78 5.39 12.03
CA GLU A 43 -25.90 5.98 10.70
C GLU A 43 -24.55 6.44 10.18
N ARG A 44 -23.77 7.16 10.99
CA ARG A 44 -22.42 7.60 10.62
C ARG A 44 -21.48 6.44 10.33
N MET A 45 -21.51 5.36 11.13
CA MET A 45 -20.68 4.18 10.91
C MET A 45 -21.04 3.49 9.60
N LYS A 46 -22.36 3.35 9.31
CA LYS A 46 -22.85 2.71 8.09
C LYS A 46 -22.60 3.57 6.85
N GLU A 47 -22.89 4.87 6.90
CA GLU A 47 -22.86 5.75 5.72
C GLU A 47 -21.46 6.31 5.42
N SER A 48 -20.71 6.72 6.46
CA SER A 48 -19.40 7.37 6.25
C SER A 48 -18.23 6.41 6.30
N TYR A 49 -18.35 5.30 7.04
CA TYR A 49 -17.28 4.32 7.23
C TYR A 49 -17.62 2.95 6.64
N PHE A 50 -18.83 2.76 6.11
CA PHE A 50 -19.30 1.48 5.56
C PHE A 50 -19.10 0.31 6.54
N ALA A 51 -19.21 0.59 7.83
CA ALA A 51 -18.92 -0.38 8.87
C ALA A 51 -20.10 -1.32 9.09
N ALA A 52 -19.81 -2.62 9.19
CA ALA A 52 -20.72 -3.59 9.76
C ALA A 52 -20.78 -3.41 11.28
N ILE A 53 -21.98 -3.45 11.86
CA ILE A 53 -22.19 -3.43 13.30
C ILE A 53 -22.71 -4.80 13.69
N GLU A 54 -22.00 -5.47 14.60
CA GLU A 54 -22.34 -6.82 15.04
C GLU A 54 -22.45 -6.88 16.57
N GLU A 55 -23.29 -7.75 17.08
CA GLU A 55 -23.39 -8.01 18.52
C GLU A 55 -22.23 -8.87 18.98
N GLY A 56 -21.46 -8.37 19.94
CA GLY A 56 -20.35 -9.06 20.57
C GLY A 56 -20.79 -9.87 21.78
N ASN A 57 -19.98 -10.82 22.18
CA ASN A 57 -20.33 -11.76 23.27
C ASN A 57 -20.09 -11.21 24.68
N GLU A 58 -19.24 -10.18 24.84
CA GLU A 58 -18.80 -9.68 26.14
C GLU A 58 -19.51 -8.36 26.49
N ALA A 59 -20.01 -8.24 27.73
CA ALA A 59 -20.66 -7.02 28.21
C ALA A 59 -19.67 -5.84 28.30
N GLN A 60 -20.16 -4.60 28.14
CA GLN A 60 -19.43 -3.33 28.28
C GLN A 60 -18.23 -3.13 27.35
N LYS A 61 -17.97 -4.05 26.42
CA LYS A 61 -16.82 -3.99 25.52
C LYS A 61 -17.22 -3.63 24.10
N ILE A 62 -16.42 -2.75 23.49
CA ILE A 62 -16.51 -2.44 22.07
C ILE A 62 -15.18 -2.82 21.42
N ILE A 63 -15.24 -3.55 20.31
CA ILE A 63 -14.08 -3.88 19.50
C ILE A 63 -14.24 -3.24 18.13
N LEU A 64 -13.22 -2.51 17.73
CA LEU A 64 -13.12 -1.95 16.39
C LEU A 64 -12.20 -2.81 15.55
N SER A 65 -12.65 -3.22 14.37
CA SER A 65 -11.86 -4.02 13.44
C SER A 65 -11.82 -3.37 12.07
N ASN A 66 -10.65 -3.36 11.46
CA ASN A 66 -10.44 -2.87 10.12
C ASN A 66 -9.63 -3.89 9.33
N THR A 67 -10.11 -4.27 8.14
CA THR A 67 -9.38 -5.13 7.20
C THR A 67 -9.09 -4.34 5.94
N LEU A 68 -7.82 -4.33 5.54
CA LEU A 68 -7.34 -3.72 4.30
C LEU A 68 -6.74 -4.82 3.43
N ARG A 69 -7.29 -4.99 2.23
CA ARG A 69 -6.76 -5.91 1.24
C ARG A 69 -6.52 -5.19 -0.08
N PHE A 70 -5.31 -5.33 -0.60
CA PHE A 70 -4.90 -4.73 -1.86
C PHE A 70 -4.53 -5.82 -2.87
N ASP A 71 -5.29 -5.88 -3.95
CA ASP A 71 -5.03 -6.73 -5.12
C ASP A 71 -4.58 -5.84 -6.27
N GLY A 72 -3.26 -5.68 -6.42
CA GLY A 72 -2.66 -4.78 -7.41
C GLY A 72 -2.45 -5.46 -8.76
N VAL A 73 -2.89 -4.81 -9.82
CA VAL A 73 -2.61 -5.21 -11.21
C VAL A 73 -1.69 -4.17 -11.83
N TRP A 74 -0.47 -4.55 -12.17
CA TRP A 74 0.51 -3.63 -12.75
C TRP A 74 0.01 -3.02 -14.07
N LYS A 75 0.26 -1.76 -14.29
CA LYS A 75 -0.01 -1.12 -15.59
C LYS A 75 0.87 -1.74 -16.68
N GLU A 76 2.10 -2.06 -16.35
CA GLU A 76 3.05 -2.82 -17.16
C GLU A 76 3.58 -3.99 -16.33
N ALA A 77 3.26 -5.22 -16.71
CA ALA A 77 3.52 -6.41 -15.92
C ALA A 77 4.97 -6.87 -16.00
N PHE A 78 5.42 -7.58 -14.97
CA PHE A 78 6.64 -8.35 -15.05
C PHE A 78 6.43 -9.63 -15.85
N ASP A 79 7.43 -10.04 -16.60
CA ASP A 79 7.44 -11.35 -17.27
C ASP A 79 7.85 -12.42 -16.24
N SER A 80 6.93 -13.36 -15.97
CA SER A 80 7.16 -14.43 -15.01
C SER A 80 8.34 -15.36 -15.39
N SER A 81 8.66 -15.45 -16.68
CA SER A 81 9.82 -16.22 -17.15
C SER A 81 11.16 -15.58 -16.75
N GLN A 82 11.16 -14.29 -16.41
CA GLN A 82 12.32 -13.53 -15.98
C GLN A 82 12.49 -13.47 -14.46
N THR A 83 11.54 -14.04 -13.70
CA THR A 83 11.65 -14.13 -12.25
C THR A 83 12.67 -15.21 -11.88
N GLN A 84 13.68 -14.82 -11.14
CA GLN A 84 14.74 -15.71 -10.71
C GLN A 84 14.91 -15.71 -9.19
N VAL A 85 15.27 -16.88 -8.64
CA VAL A 85 15.63 -16.96 -7.22
C VAL A 85 16.98 -16.26 -7.02
N SER A 86 16.99 -15.25 -6.17
CA SER A 86 18.18 -14.45 -5.85
C SER A 86 18.34 -14.31 -4.33
N LEU A 87 19.51 -13.84 -3.91
CA LEU A 87 19.77 -13.56 -2.50
C LEU A 87 19.23 -12.19 -2.11
N PHE A 88 18.55 -12.15 -0.98
CA PHE A 88 18.13 -10.93 -0.28
C PHE A 88 18.91 -10.86 1.03
N THR A 89 19.57 -9.75 1.30
CA THR A 89 20.30 -9.51 2.53
C THR A 89 19.38 -8.83 3.54
N THR A 90 19.10 -9.49 4.66
CA THR A 90 18.19 -8.95 5.71
C THR A 90 18.83 -7.77 6.46
N ALA A 91 18.07 -7.09 7.30
CA ALA A 91 18.57 -6.01 8.15
C ALA A 91 19.69 -6.47 9.09
N GLU A 92 19.68 -7.76 9.49
CA GLU A 92 20.72 -8.39 10.35
C GLU A 92 21.93 -8.92 9.53
N GLY A 93 21.94 -8.69 8.20
CA GLY A 93 23.02 -9.16 7.32
C GLY A 93 22.93 -10.64 6.92
N LYS A 94 21.83 -11.34 7.24
CA LYS A 94 21.59 -12.72 6.81
C LYS A 94 21.15 -12.76 5.35
N GLN A 95 21.53 -13.80 4.63
CA GLN A 95 21.09 -13.99 3.26
C GLN A 95 19.93 -15.00 3.17
N GLN A 96 18.88 -14.62 2.45
CA GLN A 96 17.72 -15.45 2.17
C GLN A 96 17.46 -15.55 0.68
N LYS A 97 17.06 -16.73 0.20
CA LYS A 97 16.65 -16.93 -1.18
C LYS A 97 15.22 -16.41 -1.38
N VAL A 98 15.04 -15.49 -2.32
CA VAL A 98 13.74 -14.90 -2.66
C VAL A 98 13.50 -14.94 -4.17
N PRO A 99 12.26 -15.15 -4.64
CA PRO A 99 11.92 -14.93 -6.03
C PRO A 99 11.96 -13.42 -6.32
N LEU A 100 12.84 -13.02 -7.23
CA LEU A 100 13.07 -11.64 -7.62
C LEU A 100 12.54 -11.45 -9.04
N MET A 101 11.43 -10.75 -9.17
CA MET A 101 10.84 -10.34 -10.45
C MET A 101 11.76 -9.33 -11.11
N SER A 102 11.94 -9.39 -12.42
CA SER A 102 12.76 -8.41 -13.14
C SER A 102 12.10 -7.91 -14.41
N GLY A 103 12.39 -6.67 -14.77
CA GLY A 103 11.90 -6.04 -15.97
C GLY A 103 12.58 -4.72 -16.27
N ARG A 104 12.33 -4.20 -17.47
CA ARG A 104 12.83 -2.89 -17.92
C ARG A 104 11.64 -2.03 -18.28
N PHE A 105 11.52 -0.90 -17.62
CA PHE A 105 10.36 -0.04 -17.67
C PHE A 105 10.74 1.43 -17.82
N LYS A 106 9.84 2.24 -18.38
CA LYS A 106 9.91 3.70 -18.29
C LYS A 106 9.12 4.16 -17.08
N LEU A 107 9.82 4.54 -16.01
CA LEU A 107 9.22 4.88 -14.71
C LEU A 107 9.66 6.26 -14.23
N ASP A 108 8.81 6.90 -13.42
CA ASP A 108 9.23 8.06 -12.65
C ASP A 108 10.24 7.63 -11.59
N TYR A 109 11.37 8.30 -11.57
CA TYR A 109 12.53 7.97 -10.75
C TYR A 109 13.20 9.23 -10.22
N THR A 110 13.71 9.17 -9.01
CA THR A 110 14.66 10.12 -8.44
C THR A 110 15.65 9.41 -7.54
N GLU A 111 16.78 10.04 -7.28
CA GLU A 111 17.77 9.53 -6.33
C GLU A 111 18.45 10.68 -5.58
N THR A 112 18.85 10.39 -4.35
CA THR A 112 19.71 11.24 -3.51
C THR A 112 21.05 10.54 -3.29
N ASN A 113 21.87 11.06 -2.39
CA ASN A 113 23.08 10.36 -1.97
C ASN A 113 22.76 9.08 -1.20
N ASP A 114 21.63 9.05 -0.48
CA ASP A 114 21.27 8.02 0.49
C ASP A 114 20.34 6.95 -0.08
N TYR A 115 19.46 7.29 -1.02
CA TYR A 115 18.45 6.36 -1.53
C TYR A 115 18.08 6.60 -3.01
N GLN A 116 17.44 5.60 -3.59
CA GLN A 116 16.72 5.64 -4.86
C GLN A 116 15.22 5.58 -4.58
N LEU A 117 14.41 6.33 -5.33
CA LEU A 117 12.96 6.29 -5.26
C LEU A 117 12.39 6.06 -6.65
N VAL A 118 11.62 4.99 -6.83
CA VAL A 118 10.95 4.64 -8.08
C VAL A 118 9.45 4.53 -7.87
N LYS A 119 8.67 5.00 -8.85
CA LYS A 119 7.21 4.91 -8.87
C LYS A 119 6.79 3.90 -9.93
N ILE A 120 6.06 2.88 -9.52
CA ILE A 120 5.58 1.78 -10.35
C ILE A 120 4.05 1.87 -10.40
N PRO A 121 3.45 2.20 -11.55
CA PRO A 121 2.01 2.38 -11.65
C PRO A 121 1.27 1.05 -11.71
N TYR A 122 0.13 1.00 -11.02
CA TYR A 122 -0.90 -0.02 -11.18
C TYR A 122 -2.01 0.46 -12.11
N ASN A 123 -2.82 -0.46 -12.63
CA ASN A 123 -4.10 -0.12 -13.26
C ASN A 123 -5.04 0.52 -12.23
N GLY A 124 -5.97 1.38 -12.69
CA GLY A 124 -6.91 2.06 -11.78
C GLY A 124 -6.34 3.26 -11.03
N GLY A 125 -5.11 3.71 -11.39
CA GLY A 125 -4.51 4.93 -10.85
C GLY A 125 -3.81 4.80 -9.51
N PHE A 126 -3.68 3.59 -8.97
CA PHE A 126 -2.81 3.33 -7.82
C PHE A 126 -1.34 3.35 -8.24
N ASN A 127 -0.46 3.64 -7.29
CA ASN A 127 0.99 3.63 -7.52
C ASN A 127 1.71 2.99 -6.35
N LEU A 128 2.70 2.15 -6.65
CA LEU A 128 3.68 1.69 -5.69
C LEU A 128 4.92 2.58 -5.80
N TYR A 129 5.34 3.13 -4.68
CA TYR A 129 6.65 3.76 -4.55
C TYR A 129 7.57 2.83 -3.78
N VAL A 130 8.76 2.63 -4.30
CA VAL A 130 9.82 1.87 -3.62
C VAL A 130 10.96 2.83 -3.32
N LEU A 131 11.24 3.01 -2.04
CA LEU A 131 12.40 3.74 -1.55
C LEU A 131 13.45 2.73 -1.11
N LEU A 132 14.52 2.67 -1.89
CA LEU A 132 15.61 1.72 -1.72
C LEU A 132 16.87 2.46 -1.24
N PRO A 133 17.43 2.16 -0.06
CA PRO A 133 18.71 2.69 0.37
C PRO A 133 19.80 2.38 -0.65
N LYS A 134 20.78 3.27 -0.82
CA LYS A 134 21.98 2.96 -1.61
C LYS A 134 22.90 2.00 -0.85
N THR A 135 23.76 1.33 -1.59
CA THR A 135 24.72 0.36 -1.01
C THR A 135 25.51 0.97 0.14
N GLY A 136 25.44 0.33 1.30
CA GLY A 136 26.09 0.79 2.54
C GLY A 136 25.18 1.65 3.45
N GLU A 137 24.05 2.13 2.94
CA GLU A 137 23.09 2.89 3.73
C GLU A 137 22.05 1.98 4.40
N LYS A 138 21.58 2.39 5.57
CA LYS A 138 20.52 1.70 6.32
C LYS A 138 19.18 2.37 6.09
N LEU A 139 18.11 1.56 6.07
CA LEU A 139 16.75 2.05 5.85
C LEU A 139 16.25 2.94 7.00
N GLU A 140 16.48 2.54 8.24
CA GLU A 140 15.95 3.21 9.44
C GLU A 140 16.31 4.72 9.55
N PRO A 141 17.58 5.16 9.35
CA PRO A 141 17.91 6.60 9.36
C PRO A 141 17.24 7.38 8.23
N ILE A 142 16.96 6.75 7.10
CA ILE A 142 16.27 7.38 5.97
C ILE A 142 14.80 7.56 6.31
N VAL A 143 14.15 6.50 6.80
CA VAL A 143 12.73 6.54 7.20
C VAL A 143 12.49 7.53 8.34
N SER A 144 13.39 7.63 9.31
CA SER A 144 13.25 8.56 10.43
C SER A 144 13.28 10.04 10.03
N LYS A 145 13.87 10.36 8.86
CA LYS A 145 13.91 11.70 8.28
C LYS A 145 12.78 11.95 7.27
N LEU A 146 12.00 10.91 6.95
CA LEU A 146 10.94 11.01 5.96
C LEU A 146 9.70 11.64 6.59
N ASP A 147 9.49 12.90 6.33
CA ASP A 147 8.28 13.66 6.70
C ASP A 147 7.48 14.07 5.44
N VAL A 148 6.37 14.78 5.64
CA VAL A 148 5.52 15.25 4.53
C VAL A 148 6.29 16.16 3.58
N THR A 149 7.18 16.99 4.08
CA THR A 149 7.93 17.97 3.28
C THR A 149 8.96 17.25 2.40
N THR A 150 9.78 16.40 3.00
CA THR A 150 10.81 15.60 2.30
C THR A 150 10.19 14.65 1.28
N TRP A 151 9.05 14.03 1.63
CA TRP A 151 8.29 13.20 0.71
C TRP A 151 7.80 14.00 -0.51
N GLN A 152 7.15 15.14 -0.30
CA GLN A 152 6.67 15.99 -1.40
C GLN A 152 7.81 16.53 -2.27
N GLN A 153 8.97 16.85 -1.68
CA GLN A 153 10.15 17.27 -2.43
C GLN A 153 10.68 16.13 -3.30
N ALA A 154 10.78 14.91 -2.76
CA ALA A 154 11.20 13.74 -3.52
C ALA A 154 10.27 13.49 -4.72
N LEU A 155 8.95 13.57 -4.53
CA LEU A 155 7.98 13.42 -5.62
C LEU A 155 8.13 14.48 -6.71
N LYS A 156 8.39 15.73 -6.35
CA LYS A 156 8.61 16.84 -7.32
C LYS A 156 9.89 16.66 -8.13
N GLN A 157 10.89 15.98 -7.60
CA GLN A 157 12.17 15.72 -8.27
C GLN A 157 12.13 14.51 -9.18
N MET A 158 11.07 13.71 -9.15
CA MET A 158 10.95 12.53 -10.01
C MET A 158 10.90 12.93 -11.49
N GLN A 159 11.63 12.18 -12.29
CA GLN A 159 11.67 12.33 -13.75
C GLN A 159 11.57 10.96 -14.40
N MET A 160 11.02 10.93 -15.62
CA MET A 160 10.97 9.71 -16.42
C MET A 160 12.37 9.19 -16.70
N ALA A 161 12.63 7.93 -16.34
CA ALA A 161 13.89 7.24 -16.57
C ALA A 161 13.67 5.84 -17.18
N ASP A 162 14.69 5.32 -17.84
CA ASP A 162 14.76 3.92 -18.29
C ASP A 162 15.29 3.09 -17.12
N VAL A 163 14.39 2.38 -16.43
CA VAL A 163 14.71 1.67 -15.18
C VAL A 163 14.73 0.17 -15.41
N SER A 164 15.89 -0.45 -15.15
CA SER A 164 15.98 -1.89 -14.94
C SER A 164 15.66 -2.16 -13.46
N LEU A 165 14.53 -2.82 -13.22
CA LEU A 165 13.97 -3.02 -11.89
C LEU A 165 14.00 -4.49 -11.50
N TRP A 166 14.45 -4.78 -10.27
CA TRP A 166 14.33 -6.07 -9.60
C TRP A 166 13.55 -5.89 -8.31
N LEU A 167 12.37 -6.50 -8.23
CA LEU A 167 11.47 -6.39 -7.08
C LEU A 167 11.13 -7.80 -6.55
N PRO A 168 11.31 -8.09 -5.25
CA PRO A 168 10.95 -9.39 -4.73
C PRO A 168 9.42 -9.58 -4.75
N ARG A 169 8.97 -10.82 -5.03
CA ARG A 169 7.60 -11.19 -4.71
C ARG A 169 7.37 -11.00 -3.22
N LEU A 170 6.28 -10.37 -2.86
CA LEU A 170 5.87 -10.15 -1.48
C LEU A 170 4.43 -10.61 -1.34
N SER A 171 4.18 -11.48 -0.37
CA SER A 171 2.84 -11.77 0.12
C SER A 171 2.87 -11.60 1.62
N THR A 172 2.09 -10.68 2.12
CA THR A 172 2.05 -10.39 3.55
C THR A 172 0.61 -10.25 4.02
N ALA A 173 0.31 -10.87 5.17
CA ALA A 173 -0.90 -10.67 5.93
C ALA A 173 -0.49 -10.40 7.38
N LYS A 174 -0.72 -9.18 7.85
CA LYS A 174 -0.40 -8.76 9.21
C LYS A 174 -1.67 -8.46 9.99
N LYS A 175 -1.72 -8.97 11.23
CA LYS A 175 -2.74 -8.60 12.22
C LYS A 175 -2.06 -7.77 13.29
N ASN A 176 -2.54 -6.54 13.45
CA ASN A 176 -1.99 -5.59 14.38
C ASN A 176 -3.02 -5.29 15.48
N ASP A 177 -2.60 -5.31 16.74
CA ASP A 177 -3.32 -4.67 17.83
C ASP A 177 -2.88 -3.21 17.89
N MET A 178 -3.82 -2.31 17.64
CA MET A 178 -3.54 -0.88 17.53
C MET A 178 -3.62 -0.12 18.85
N ILE A 179 -4.04 -0.76 19.96
CA ILE A 179 -4.24 -0.07 21.25
C ILE A 179 -2.95 0.60 21.73
N SER A 180 -1.82 -0.12 21.69
CA SER A 180 -0.53 0.41 22.13
C SER A 180 -0.08 1.61 21.28
N VAL A 181 -0.26 1.52 19.97
CA VAL A 181 0.07 2.61 19.03
C VAL A 181 -0.81 3.83 19.29
N LEU A 182 -2.12 3.63 19.45
CA LEU A 182 -3.07 4.72 19.73
C LEU A 182 -2.80 5.38 21.08
N LYS A 183 -2.43 4.61 22.13
CA LYS A 183 -2.01 5.15 23.42
C LYS A 183 -0.77 6.03 23.31
N ASN A 184 0.21 5.63 22.50
CA ASN A 184 1.41 6.43 22.23
C ASN A 184 1.09 7.73 21.45
N LEU A 185 0.05 7.71 20.63
CA LEU A 185 -0.48 8.87 19.92
C LEU A 185 -1.40 9.76 20.80
N GLY A 186 -1.59 9.41 22.09
CA GLY A 186 -2.35 10.22 23.05
C GLY A 186 -3.79 9.77 23.28
N VAL A 187 -4.31 8.77 22.55
CA VAL A 187 -5.64 8.21 22.78
C VAL A 187 -5.55 7.20 23.92
N ARG A 188 -5.94 7.57 25.12
CA ARG A 188 -5.79 6.71 26.31
C ARG A 188 -7.11 6.36 26.99
N ASP A 189 -7.93 7.35 27.29
CA ASP A 189 -9.14 7.21 28.11
C ASP A 189 -10.15 6.24 27.50
N ALA A 190 -10.27 6.21 26.17
CA ALA A 190 -11.19 5.32 25.45
C ALA A 190 -10.96 3.83 25.72
N PHE A 191 -9.76 3.46 26.17
CA PHE A 191 -9.33 2.08 26.46
C PHE A 191 -9.35 1.74 27.94
N ASP A 192 -9.82 2.64 28.78
CA ASP A 192 -9.93 2.46 30.23
C ASP A 192 -11.39 2.40 30.63
N MET A 193 -11.79 1.31 31.31
CA MET A 193 -13.18 1.08 31.71
C MET A 193 -13.74 2.17 32.65
N GLN A 194 -12.87 2.84 33.42
CA GLN A 194 -13.27 3.88 34.37
C GLN A 194 -13.24 5.29 33.77
N LEU A 195 -12.37 5.52 32.78
CA LEU A 195 -12.15 6.83 32.19
C LEU A 195 -12.86 7.04 30.86
N ALA A 196 -13.29 5.94 30.22
CA ALA A 196 -13.90 6.02 28.90
C ALA A 196 -15.19 6.82 28.91
N ASN A 197 -15.26 7.84 28.07
CA ASN A 197 -16.49 8.60 27.81
C ASN A 197 -16.90 8.37 26.35
N LEU A 198 -17.78 7.40 26.14
CA LEU A 198 -18.35 7.05 24.85
C LEU A 198 -19.79 7.55 24.69
N SER A 199 -20.17 8.61 25.40
CA SER A 199 -21.55 9.17 25.42
C SER A 199 -22.09 9.62 24.07
N LYS A 200 -21.21 9.78 23.05
CA LYS A 200 -21.59 10.03 21.64
C LYS A 200 -21.87 8.74 20.85
N MET A 201 -21.53 7.58 21.42
CA MET A 201 -21.75 6.27 20.80
C MET A 201 -22.92 5.54 21.46
N THR A 202 -22.99 5.58 22.78
CA THR A 202 -23.96 4.83 23.59
C THR A 202 -24.25 5.56 24.89
N LEU A 203 -25.43 5.27 25.51
CA LEU A 203 -25.76 5.76 26.84
C LEU A 203 -25.28 4.81 27.94
N GLU A 204 -25.00 3.58 27.62
CA GLU A 204 -24.47 2.60 28.56
C GLU A 204 -22.99 2.83 28.82
N GLN A 205 -22.54 2.39 30.01
CA GLN A 205 -21.13 2.42 30.32
C GLN A 205 -20.37 1.38 29.46
N ALA A 206 -19.47 1.87 28.63
CA ALA A 206 -18.70 1.05 27.71
C ALA A 206 -17.28 1.63 27.51
N TYR A 207 -16.37 0.78 27.05
CA TYR A 207 -15.02 1.17 26.69
C TYR A 207 -14.55 0.37 25.46
N VAL A 208 -13.53 0.87 24.75
CA VAL A 208 -12.92 0.17 23.60
C VAL A 208 -11.90 -0.84 24.14
N SER A 209 -12.23 -2.12 24.10
CA SER A 209 -11.38 -3.21 24.60
C SER A 209 -10.42 -3.77 23.55
N GLY A 210 -10.64 -3.47 22.27
CA GLY A 210 -9.81 -3.93 21.16
C GLY A 210 -9.88 -2.99 19.96
N VAL A 211 -8.74 -2.76 19.32
CA VAL A 211 -8.66 -2.12 18.01
C VAL A 211 -7.76 -2.99 17.15
N LYS A 212 -8.37 -3.74 16.23
CA LYS A 212 -7.69 -4.75 15.40
C LYS A 212 -7.59 -4.25 13.97
N GLN A 213 -6.40 -4.34 13.39
CA GLN A 213 -6.19 -4.08 11.97
C GLN A 213 -5.59 -5.31 11.31
N GLU A 214 -6.20 -5.76 10.22
CA GLU A 214 -5.64 -6.77 9.34
C GLU A 214 -5.29 -6.13 8.01
N VAL A 215 -4.03 -6.33 7.57
CA VAL A 215 -3.53 -5.79 6.31
C VAL A 215 -3.02 -6.92 5.46
N GLN A 216 -3.54 -7.03 4.25
CA GLN A 216 -3.05 -7.97 3.24
C GLN A 216 -2.61 -7.22 2.00
N ILE A 217 -1.39 -7.49 1.54
CA ILE A 217 -0.84 -6.94 0.31
C ILE A 217 0.03 -8.00 -0.38
N ASP A 218 -0.14 -8.13 -1.70
CA ASP A 218 0.59 -9.05 -2.53
C ASP A 218 1.26 -8.34 -3.71
N PHE A 219 2.57 -8.54 -3.88
CA PHE A 219 3.32 -8.14 -5.07
C PHE A 219 3.74 -9.41 -5.82
N ASN A 220 3.22 -9.59 -7.01
CA ASN A 220 3.56 -10.69 -7.90
C ASN A 220 3.57 -10.17 -9.35
N GLU A 221 3.89 -11.02 -10.33
CA GLU A 221 3.99 -10.63 -11.73
C GLU A 221 2.64 -10.39 -12.39
N GLN A 222 1.53 -10.65 -11.71
CA GLN A 222 0.23 -10.79 -12.35
C GLN A 222 -0.18 -9.57 -13.18
N ARG A 223 -0.31 -9.88 -14.46
CA ARG A 223 -1.20 -9.26 -15.42
C ARG A 223 -2.30 -10.27 -15.74
N THR A 224 -3.47 -9.79 -16.09
CA THR A 224 -4.53 -10.62 -16.68
C THR A 224 -3.98 -11.38 -17.89
N GLU A 225 -4.23 -12.70 -17.98
CA GLU A 225 -3.81 -13.59 -19.07
C GLU A 225 -4.42 -13.26 -20.45
N ALA A 226 -4.83 -12.05 -20.73
CA ALA A 226 -5.58 -11.73 -21.93
C ALA A 226 -4.94 -10.70 -22.87
N GLU A 227 -3.68 -10.33 -22.76
CA GLU A 227 -3.01 -9.60 -23.84
C GLU A 227 -1.48 -9.72 -23.84
N ALA A 228 -0.99 -10.87 -24.35
CA ALA A 228 0.30 -10.89 -25.03
C ALA A 228 0.13 -10.19 -26.40
N LYS A 229 -0.16 -8.91 -26.43
CA LYS A 229 0.05 -8.09 -27.63
C LYS A 229 1.49 -7.63 -27.64
N THR A 230 2.30 -8.40 -28.37
CA THR A 230 3.55 -7.93 -28.94
C THR A 230 3.26 -6.62 -29.69
N THR A 231 3.55 -5.49 -29.08
CA THR A 231 3.61 -4.23 -29.80
C THR A 231 4.91 -4.26 -30.61
N MET A 232 4.82 -4.82 -31.81
CA MET A 232 5.82 -4.53 -32.83
C MET A 232 5.72 -3.05 -33.12
N GLU A 233 6.68 -2.27 -32.64
CA GLU A 233 6.93 -0.94 -33.15
C GLU A 233 7.34 -1.11 -34.62
N VAL A 234 6.38 -0.86 -35.53
CA VAL A 234 6.70 -0.63 -36.93
C VAL A 234 7.40 0.70 -36.99
N ALA A 235 8.71 0.66 -37.09
CA ALA A 235 9.51 1.83 -37.39
C ALA A 235 9.15 2.32 -38.79
N VAL A 236 8.27 3.31 -38.90
CA VAL A 236 8.09 4.08 -40.12
C VAL A 236 9.31 4.98 -40.25
N LEU A 237 10.20 4.64 -41.18
CA LEU A 237 11.32 5.44 -41.60
C LEU A 237 10.80 6.69 -42.33
N CYS A 238 10.49 7.75 -41.60
CA CYS A 238 10.43 9.11 -42.15
C CYS A 238 11.70 9.83 -41.71
N ALA A 239 12.58 10.08 -42.67
CA ALA A 239 13.77 10.91 -42.50
C ALA A 239 13.34 12.40 -42.34
N THR A 240 13.23 12.83 -41.09
CA THR A 240 13.27 14.24 -40.71
C THR A 240 14.27 14.32 -39.55
N GLU A 241 15.16 15.34 -39.64
CA GLU A 241 16.19 15.59 -38.63
C GLU A 241 15.57 15.60 -37.23
N GLU A 242 15.84 14.58 -36.45
CA GLU A 242 15.38 14.50 -35.07
C GLU A 242 16.19 15.47 -34.20
N PRO A 243 15.50 16.28 -33.35
CA PRO A 243 16.21 16.99 -32.29
C PRO A 243 16.93 15.96 -31.42
N LYS A 244 18.20 16.22 -31.09
CA LYS A 244 19.05 15.33 -30.27
C LYS A 244 18.26 14.83 -29.07
N LYS A 245 17.77 13.58 -29.11
CA LYS A 245 17.18 12.88 -27.95
C LYS A 245 18.22 12.94 -26.83
N LYS A 246 17.90 13.60 -25.72
CA LYS A 246 18.69 13.47 -24.50
C LYS A 246 18.78 11.97 -24.22
N GLU A 247 19.99 11.47 -24.17
CA GLU A 247 20.28 10.05 -23.84
C GLU A 247 19.67 9.78 -22.46
N ILE A 248 18.57 9.01 -22.42
CA ILE A 248 17.89 8.65 -21.17
C ILE A 248 18.83 7.68 -20.48
N GLN A 249 19.51 8.12 -19.43
CA GLN A 249 20.40 7.28 -18.65
C GLN A 249 19.61 6.13 -18.04
N ARG A 250 20.12 4.90 -18.25
CA ARG A 250 19.56 3.72 -17.63
C ARG A 250 19.87 3.72 -16.13
N LYS A 251 18.82 3.51 -15.31
CA LYS A 251 18.91 3.36 -13.87
C LYS A 251 18.71 1.90 -13.48
N PHE A 252 19.38 1.48 -12.42
CA PHE A 252 19.30 0.12 -11.90
C PHE A 252 18.75 0.19 -10.47
N VAL A 253 17.59 -0.42 -10.24
CA VAL A 253 16.93 -0.50 -8.93
C VAL A 253 16.76 -1.96 -8.57
N ARG A 254 17.61 -2.46 -7.65
CA ARG A 254 17.64 -3.86 -7.25
C ARG A 254 17.29 -3.99 -5.78
N CYS A 255 16.04 -4.40 -5.51
CA CYS A 255 15.49 -4.53 -4.16
C CYS A 255 15.90 -5.88 -3.54
N ASP A 256 17.19 -6.09 -3.31
CA ASP A 256 17.80 -7.28 -2.70
C ASP A 256 18.30 -7.05 -1.25
N HIS A 257 17.89 -5.95 -0.65
CA HIS A 257 18.12 -5.56 0.74
C HIS A 257 16.93 -4.74 1.25
N PRO A 258 16.85 -4.39 2.55
CA PRO A 258 15.68 -3.73 3.13
C PRO A 258 15.28 -2.45 2.42
N PHE A 259 13.99 -2.32 2.14
CA PHE A 259 13.43 -1.15 1.47
C PHE A 259 12.06 -0.79 2.04
N LEU A 260 11.65 0.46 1.87
CA LEU A 260 10.32 0.96 2.18
C LEU A 260 9.44 0.88 0.92
N TYR A 261 8.20 0.43 1.09
CA TYR A 261 7.18 0.57 0.05
C TYR A 261 6.03 1.45 0.53
N ILE A 262 5.48 2.23 -0.39
CA ILE A 262 4.31 3.09 -0.14
C ILE A 262 3.35 2.89 -1.30
N VAL A 263 2.10 2.53 -1.00
CA VAL A 263 1.02 2.45 -2.00
C VAL A 263 0.12 3.66 -1.85
N THR A 264 -0.07 4.38 -2.95
CA THR A 264 -0.99 5.52 -3.00
C THR A 264 -2.13 5.26 -3.97
N ASN A 265 -3.27 5.92 -3.73
CA ASN A 265 -4.36 5.98 -4.69
C ASN A 265 -4.09 7.05 -5.77
N ARG A 266 -5.04 7.22 -6.71
CA ARG A 266 -4.98 8.19 -7.81
C ARG A 266 -4.87 9.66 -7.37
N PHE A 267 -5.26 9.97 -6.13
CA PHE A 267 -5.17 11.31 -5.55
C PHE A 267 -3.87 11.56 -4.76
N GLY A 268 -2.98 10.55 -4.71
CA GLY A 268 -1.73 10.61 -3.94
C GLY A 268 -1.91 10.34 -2.44
N ALA A 269 -3.12 9.96 -1.99
CA ALA A 269 -3.31 9.57 -0.60
C ALA A 269 -2.64 8.22 -0.33
N ILE A 270 -1.88 8.12 0.76
CA ILE A 270 -1.21 6.90 1.18
C ILE A 270 -2.25 5.91 1.69
N CYS A 271 -2.31 4.73 1.08
CA CYS A 271 -3.17 3.62 1.48
C CYS A 271 -2.41 2.59 2.31
N PHE A 272 -1.15 2.32 1.94
CA PHE A 272 -0.26 1.40 2.64
C PHE A 272 1.14 1.99 2.73
N ILE A 273 1.80 1.68 3.84
CA ILE A 273 3.22 1.92 4.05
C ILE A 273 3.79 0.72 4.78
N GLY A 274 4.93 0.22 4.35
CA GLY A 274 5.55 -0.91 5.01
C GLY A 274 7.01 -1.09 4.61
N GLU A 275 7.74 -1.78 5.46
CA GLU A 275 9.13 -2.12 5.26
C GLU A 275 9.26 -3.61 4.91
N VAL A 276 10.07 -3.91 3.91
CA VAL A 276 10.48 -5.26 3.58
C VAL A 276 11.86 -5.46 4.17
N GLN A 277 11.93 -6.14 5.30
CA GLN A 277 13.19 -6.42 6.00
C GLN A 277 13.59 -7.90 5.90
N ARG A 278 12.63 -8.78 5.62
CA ARG A 278 12.66 -10.24 5.61
C ARG A 278 13.56 -10.83 6.70
N SER A 279 12.91 -11.38 7.71
CA SER A 279 13.51 -12.21 8.77
C SER A 279 13.41 -13.69 8.40
#